data_71fc46d9a8e48d152893c1ba31e23643
#
_entry.id   71fc46d9a8e48d152893c1ba31e23643
#
_cell.length_a   1.000
_cell.length_b   1.000
_cell.length_c   1.000
_cell.angle_alpha   90.00
_cell.angle_beta   90.00
_cell.angle_gamma   90.00
#
_symmetry.space_group_name_H-M   'P 1'
#
loop_
_entity.id
_entity.type
_entity.pdbx_description
1 polymer ?
#
loop_
_entity_poly.entity_id
_entity_poly.type
_entity_poly.pdbx_seq_one_letter_code
_entity_poly.pdbx_strand_id
1 'polypeptide(L)'
;MRNPGMIGFFLVLLSGCLAIPAVAETSQERVALFLSGPDCSAQYQSIVAALTPISGVARVDPDSIPEHVLIDVSSGVVLPEELLAAARRALPSAVSCQVDIMKSCISAGPSSTQP
;
A
#
# COMPACT_ATOMS: atom_id res chain seq x y z
N MET A 1 -7.56 38.51 -49.66
CA MET A 1 -7.63 38.19 -49.34
C MET A 1 -7.23 37.21 -48.73
N ARG A 2 -7.12 36.91 -48.52
CA ARG A 2 -6.83 36.16 -48.24
C ARG A 2 -6.52 35.72 -47.15
N ASN A 3 -6.19 35.59 -46.66
CA ASN A 3 -5.74 35.39 -45.74
C ASN A 3 -6.47 34.84 -44.68
N PRO A 4 -7.26 34.88 -44.61
CA PRO A 4 -8.11 34.46 -43.62
C PRO A 4 -7.83 33.07 -43.27
N GLY A 5 -7.67 32.35 -44.06
CA GLY A 5 -7.44 31.05 -43.79
C GLY A 5 -6.48 30.75 -42.79
N MET A 6 -5.54 31.33 -42.86
CA MET A 6 -4.51 31.02 -42.06
C MET A 6 -4.85 31.14 -40.67
N ILE A 7 -5.56 31.85 -40.30
CA ILE A 7 -5.92 32.04 -39.05
C ILE A 7 -6.39 30.82 -38.43
N GLY A 8 -7.14 30.17 -38.97
CA GLY A 8 -7.67 29.05 -38.40
C GLY A 8 -6.78 28.16 -37.75
N PHE A 9 -5.81 27.93 -38.20
CA PHE A 9 -5.06 27.01 -37.69
C PHE A 9 -4.51 27.18 -36.42
N PHE A 10 -4.21 28.13 -36.08
CA PHE A 10 -3.61 28.24 -34.97
C PHE A 10 -4.45 27.75 -33.85
N LEU A 11 -5.54 27.79 -33.85
CA LEU A 11 -6.38 27.44 -32.86
C LEU A 11 -6.20 26.05 -32.59
N VAL A 12 -6.16 25.33 -33.39
CA VAL A 12 -6.00 24.02 -33.29
C VAL A 12 -4.94 23.65 -32.40
N LEU A 13 -3.96 24.12 -32.48
CA LEU A 13 -2.95 23.74 -31.71
C LEU A 13 -3.19 23.78 -30.32
N LEU A 14 -3.69 24.64 -29.89
CA LEU A 14 -3.89 24.73 -28.56
C LEU A 14 -4.62 23.59 -28.05
N SER A 15 -5.42 23.13 -28.63
CA SER A 15 -6.21 22.13 -28.10
C SER A 15 -5.40 20.99 -27.69
N GLY A 16 -4.56 20.64 -28.31
CA GLY A 16 -3.87 19.50 -28.00
C GLY A 16 -3.26 19.47 -26.71
N CYS A 17 -2.84 20.39 -26.28
CA CYS A 17 -2.12 20.37 -25.17
C CYS A 17 -2.74 19.83 -23.99
N LEU A 18 -3.79 20.05 -23.78
CA LEU A 18 -4.32 19.63 -22.64
C LEU A 18 -4.42 18.27 -22.43
N ALA A 19 -4.34 17.62 -23.05
CA ALA A 19 -4.50 16.31 -22.89
C ALA A 19 -3.87 15.72 -21.78
N ILE A 20 -3.41 15.95 -21.11
CA ILE A 20 -2.70 15.36 -20.17
C ILE A 20 -3.13 14.91 -19.08
N PRO A 21 -3.28 14.22 -18.66
CA PRO A 21 -3.75 13.73 -17.74
C PRO A 21 -3.22 13.28 -16.71
N ALA A 22 -3.39 13.29 -16.25
CA ALA A 22 -3.19 13.02 -15.29
C ALA A 22 -2.95 11.89 -14.76
N VAL A 23 -2.92 11.45 -14.54
CA VAL A 23 -2.69 10.47 -14.07
C VAL A 23 -2.72 10.04 -12.87
N ALA A 24 -3.05 9.79 -12.51
CA ALA A 24 -3.35 9.14 -11.51
C ALA A 24 -2.39 8.36 -10.94
N GLU A 25 -1.81 8.57 -10.26
CA GLU A 25 -0.98 7.78 -9.79
C GLU A 25 -1.51 7.27 -8.57
N THR A 26 -1.55 6.18 -8.29
CA THR A 26 -2.04 5.64 -7.17
C THR A 26 -0.96 5.68 -6.20
N SER A 27 -1.05 6.27 -5.14
CA SER A 27 -0.02 6.30 -4.15
C SER A 27 0.08 4.97 -3.51
N GLN A 28 1.26 4.57 -3.16
CA GLN A 28 1.45 3.33 -2.45
C GLN A 28 1.90 3.61 -1.05
N GLU A 29 1.50 2.75 -0.14
CA GLU A 29 1.87 2.91 1.22
C GLU A 29 2.39 1.60 1.72
N ARG A 30 3.27 1.59 2.67
CA ARG A 30 3.80 0.35 3.22
C ARG A 30 3.28 0.15 4.62
N VAL A 31 2.72 -1.01 4.88
CA VAL A 31 2.22 -1.36 6.17
C VAL A 31 3.13 -2.43 6.74
N ALA A 32 3.55 -2.28 7.97
CA ALA A 32 4.42 -3.27 8.59
C ALA A 32 3.66 -3.98 9.68
N LEU A 33 3.63 -5.29 9.63
CA LEU A 33 3.05 -6.10 10.69
C LEU A 33 4.19 -6.72 11.47
N PHE A 34 4.07 -6.67 12.78
CA PHE A 34 5.11 -7.20 13.64
C PHE A 34 4.61 -8.50 14.24
N LEU A 35 5.42 -9.53 14.18
CA LEU A 35 5.04 -10.84 14.69
C LEU A 35 5.86 -11.16 15.91
N SER A 36 5.23 -11.65 16.95
CA SER A 36 5.94 -12.02 18.16
C SER A 36 5.46 -13.35 18.69
N GLY A 37 6.36 -14.14 19.14
CA GLY A 37 6.04 -15.44 19.71
C GLY A 37 6.87 -16.54 19.09
N PRO A 38 7.04 -17.65 19.79
CA PRO A 38 7.91 -18.71 19.33
C PRO A 38 7.41 -19.46 18.11
N ASP A 39 6.13 -19.41 17.84
CA ASP A 39 5.60 -20.16 16.72
C ASP A 39 5.45 -19.35 15.45
N CYS A 40 5.90 -18.11 15.44
CA CYS A 40 5.64 -17.26 14.29
C CYS A 40 6.39 -17.69 13.05
N SER A 41 7.59 -18.21 13.19
CA SER A 41 8.36 -18.53 12.01
C SER A 41 7.65 -19.55 11.11
N ALA A 42 6.88 -20.44 11.70
CA ALA A 42 6.18 -21.41 10.91
C ALA A 42 4.92 -20.85 10.29
N GLN A 43 4.53 -19.64 10.64
CA GLN A 43 3.28 -19.08 10.18
C GLN A 43 3.43 -18.06 9.05
N TYR A 44 4.66 -17.68 8.70
CA TYR A 44 4.85 -16.67 7.68
C TYR A 44 4.18 -17.03 6.37
N GLN A 45 4.30 -18.26 5.92
CA GLN A 45 3.71 -18.63 4.66
C GLN A 45 2.20 -18.52 4.68
N SER A 46 1.59 -18.88 5.79
CA SER A 46 0.13 -18.78 5.90
C SER A 46 -0.30 -17.32 5.86
N ILE A 47 0.47 -16.47 6.52
CA ILE A 47 0.13 -15.06 6.54
C ILE A 47 0.29 -14.46 5.16
N VAL A 48 1.38 -14.80 4.46
CA VAL A 48 1.60 -14.29 3.12
C VAL A 48 0.47 -14.76 2.21
N ALA A 49 0.06 -16.01 2.33
CA ALA A 49 -1.01 -16.54 1.49
C ALA A 49 -2.33 -15.86 1.78
N ALA A 50 -2.55 -15.44 3.02
CA ALA A 50 -3.79 -14.78 3.37
C ALA A 50 -3.82 -13.34 2.88
N LEU A 51 -2.67 -12.69 2.85
CA LEU A 51 -2.63 -11.27 2.48
C LEU A 51 -2.53 -11.03 0.99
N THR A 52 -1.86 -11.90 0.28
CA THR A 52 -1.61 -11.70 -1.13
C THR A 52 -2.87 -11.46 -1.98
N PRO A 53 -3.96 -12.18 -1.77
CA PRO A 53 -5.13 -11.98 -2.62
C PRO A 53 -6.00 -10.78 -2.28
N ILE A 54 -5.67 -10.06 -1.24
CA ILE A 54 -6.53 -8.95 -0.86
C ILE A 54 -6.42 -7.84 -1.88
N SER A 55 -7.54 -7.30 -2.30
CA SER A 55 -7.55 -6.21 -3.27
C SER A 55 -6.80 -5.04 -2.71
N GLY A 56 -5.94 -4.47 -3.48
CA GLY A 56 -5.13 -3.33 -3.06
C GLY A 56 -3.76 -3.73 -2.57
N VAL A 57 -3.50 -5.01 -2.36
CA VAL A 57 -2.20 -5.46 -1.93
C VAL A 57 -1.34 -5.69 -3.17
N ALA A 58 -0.22 -4.96 -3.27
CA ALA A 58 0.66 -5.09 -4.40
C ALA A 58 1.78 -6.08 -4.13
N ARG A 59 2.20 -6.21 -2.87
CA ARG A 59 3.31 -7.06 -2.58
C ARG A 59 3.34 -7.38 -1.10
N VAL A 60 3.74 -8.57 -0.76
CA VAL A 60 3.89 -9.00 0.62
C VAL A 60 5.30 -9.51 0.79
N ASP A 61 6.05 -8.96 1.75
CA ASP A 61 7.44 -9.29 1.92
C ASP A 61 7.70 -9.77 3.35
N PRO A 62 7.87 -11.04 3.57
CA PRO A 62 8.12 -11.56 4.91
C PRO A 62 9.60 -11.69 5.23
N ASP A 63 10.47 -11.36 4.29
CA ASP A 63 11.88 -11.66 4.43
C ASP A 63 12.83 -10.52 4.72
N SER A 64 12.44 -9.31 4.44
CA SER A 64 13.38 -8.21 4.54
C SER A 64 13.73 -7.83 5.96
N ILE A 65 12.80 -7.92 6.86
CA ILE A 65 13.05 -7.55 8.24
C ILE A 65 12.60 -8.68 9.13
N PRO A 66 13.45 -9.16 10.01
CA PRO A 66 13.05 -10.27 10.87
C PRO A 66 11.85 -9.92 11.71
N GLU A 67 10.98 -10.86 11.87
CA GLU A 67 9.79 -10.71 12.70
C GLU A 67 8.79 -9.69 12.18
N HIS A 68 8.91 -9.33 10.92
CA HIS A 68 7.98 -8.40 10.32
C HIS A 68 7.49 -8.93 8.97
N VAL A 69 6.29 -8.52 8.60
CA VAL A 69 5.80 -8.77 7.26
C VAL A 69 5.46 -7.39 6.72
N LEU A 70 6.07 -7.02 5.61
CA LEU A 70 5.84 -5.72 5.01
C LEU A 70 4.89 -5.87 3.85
N ILE A 71 3.89 -5.00 3.78
CA ILE A 71 2.88 -5.10 2.76
C ILE A 71 2.81 -3.78 2.02
N ASP A 72 2.98 -3.80 0.71
CA ASP A 72 2.83 -2.60 -0.09
C ASP A 72 1.41 -2.60 -0.59
N VAL A 73 0.68 -1.55 -0.32
CA VAL A 73 -0.73 -1.47 -0.67
C VAL A 73 -1.02 -0.17 -1.38
N SER A 74 -2.13 -0.13 -2.08
CA SER A 74 -2.59 1.10 -2.70
C SER A 74 -3.30 1.89 -1.64
N SER A 75 -2.88 3.13 -1.45
CA SER A 75 -3.43 3.97 -0.41
C SER A 75 -4.92 4.13 -0.57
N GLY A 76 -5.62 3.98 0.51
CA GLY A 76 -7.06 4.19 0.49
C GLY A 76 -7.87 3.01 -0.01
N VAL A 77 -7.22 1.97 -0.52
CA VAL A 77 -7.98 0.85 -1.03
C VAL A 77 -8.17 -0.21 0.05
N VAL A 78 -7.14 -0.42 0.87
CA VAL A 78 -7.29 -1.39 1.94
C VAL A 78 -6.71 -0.75 3.19
N LEU A 79 -7.35 -0.97 4.30
CA LEU A 79 -6.91 -0.37 5.54
C LEU A 79 -5.94 -1.29 6.26
N PRO A 80 -4.99 -0.72 6.99
CA PRO A 80 -4.07 -1.56 7.75
C PRO A 80 -4.77 -2.54 8.67
N GLU A 81 -5.90 -2.13 9.24
CA GLU A 81 -6.64 -3.00 10.13
C GLU A 81 -7.21 -4.20 9.42
N GLU A 82 -7.51 -4.06 8.14
CA GLU A 82 -8.01 -5.19 7.38
C GLU A 82 -6.89 -6.19 7.17
N LEU A 83 -5.68 -5.71 6.96
CA LEU A 83 -4.55 -6.59 6.79
C LEU A 83 -4.26 -7.31 8.10
N LEU A 84 -4.34 -6.59 9.19
CA LEU A 84 -4.09 -7.19 10.48
C LEU A 84 -5.12 -8.27 10.78
N ALA A 85 -6.37 -8.01 10.49
CA ALA A 85 -7.42 -8.99 10.74
C ALA A 85 -7.22 -10.23 9.88
N ALA A 86 -6.82 -10.05 8.64
CA ALA A 86 -6.59 -11.18 7.76
C ALA A 86 -5.41 -12.02 8.24
N ALA A 87 -4.35 -11.34 8.70
CA ALA A 87 -3.20 -12.04 9.20
C ALA A 87 -3.57 -12.84 10.45
N ARG A 88 -4.35 -12.24 11.32
CA ARG A 88 -4.74 -12.93 12.54
C ARG A 88 -5.63 -14.13 12.26
N ARG A 89 -6.49 -14.00 11.26
CA ARG A 89 -7.34 -15.12 10.93
C ARG A 89 -6.55 -16.27 10.33
N ALA A 90 -5.39 -15.99 9.78
CA ALA A 90 -4.58 -17.04 9.19
C ALA A 90 -3.84 -17.86 10.24
N LEU A 91 -3.80 -17.38 11.47
CA LEU A 91 -3.09 -18.09 12.50
C LEU A 91 -3.99 -19.12 13.18
N PRO A 92 -3.51 -20.35 13.34
CA PRO A 92 -4.30 -21.31 14.09
C PRO A 92 -4.43 -20.88 15.54
N SER A 93 -5.53 -21.18 16.16
CA SER A 93 -5.73 -20.71 17.51
C SER A 93 -4.77 -21.32 18.51
N ALA A 94 -4.18 -22.44 18.19
CA ALA A 94 -3.32 -23.09 19.13
C ALA A 94 -1.87 -22.62 19.10
N VAL A 95 -1.50 -21.78 18.15
CA VAL A 95 -0.10 -21.38 18.08
C VAL A 95 0.19 -20.16 18.89
N SER A 96 1.42 -20.07 19.37
CA SER A 96 1.85 -18.91 20.11
C SER A 96 2.49 -17.92 19.15
N CYS A 97 1.69 -17.16 18.48
CA CYS A 97 2.16 -16.14 17.58
C CYS A 97 1.16 -15.00 17.56
N GLN A 98 1.62 -13.80 17.76
CA GLN A 98 0.76 -12.63 17.77
C GLN A 98 1.19 -11.68 16.68
N VAL A 99 0.26 -11.01 16.08
CA VAL A 99 0.52 -10.08 14.99
C VAL A 99 -0.07 -8.73 15.37
N ASP A 100 0.71 -7.69 15.22
CA ASP A 100 0.25 -6.34 15.48
C ASP A 100 0.77 -5.39 14.43
N ILE A 101 0.16 -4.25 14.30
CA ILE A 101 0.59 -3.25 13.34
C ILE A 101 1.67 -2.41 13.98
N MET A 102 2.75 -2.20 13.22
CA MET A 102 3.78 -1.30 13.66
C MET A 102 3.39 0.08 13.27
N LYS A 103 2.86 0.82 14.15
CA LYS A 103 2.45 2.14 13.80
C LYS A 103 3.45 3.21 14.01
N SER A 104 4.34 3.00 14.85
CA SER A 104 5.23 4.07 15.13
C SER A 104 5.97 4.64 14.00
N CYS A 105 6.32 3.88 13.11
CA CYS A 105 7.12 4.43 12.07
C CYS A 105 6.43 5.42 11.35
N ILE A 106 5.26 5.27 11.16
CA ILE A 106 4.58 6.14 10.43
C ILE A 106 4.29 7.34 11.05
N SER A 107 3.68 7.36 11.95
CA SER A 107 3.23 8.57 12.43
C SER A 107 4.32 9.33 12.78
N ALA A 108 5.09 8.81 12.92
CA ALA A 108 6.16 9.52 13.18
C ALA A 108 5.93 10.79 13.36
N GLY A 109 6.15 11.13 13.02
CA GLY A 109 6.02 12.26 12.98
C GLY A 109 5.66 12.84 14.11
N PRO A 110 5.24 13.33 14.16
CA PRO A 110 4.68 14.12 15.04
C PRO A 110 4.54 13.72 16.30
N SER A 111 4.28 13.48 16.32
CA SER A 111 3.89 13.19 17.28
C SER A 111 4.55 12.78 18.16
N SER A 112 4.91 12.69 18.05
CA SER A 112 5.44 12.21 18.76
C SER A 112 5.59 12.71 19.80
N THR A 113 5.43 13.15 20.01
CA THR A 113 5.59 13.55 20.81
C THR A 113 5.31 13.14 21.82
N GLN A 114 5.23 12.87 22.10
CA GLN A 114 4.93 12.51 22.87
C GLN A 114 5.17 12.18 23.70
N PRO A 115 5.22 12.25 24.14
CA PRO A 115 5.36 11.98 25.01
C PRO A 115 5.59 11.63 25.50
#